data_2297b3f9614a383536b778d5c7de68a4
#
_entry.id   2297b3f9614a383536b778d5c7de68a4
#
_cell.length_a   1.000
_cell.length_b   1.000
_cell.length_c   1.000
_cell.angle_alpha   90.00
_cell.angle_beta   90.00
_cell.angle_gamma   90.00
#
_symmetry.space_group_name_H-M   'P 1'
#
loop_
_entity.id
_entity.type
_entity.pdbx_description
1 polymer ?
#
loop_
_entity_poly.entity_id
_entity_poly.type
_entity_poly.pdbx_seq_one_letter_code
_entity_poly.pdbx_strand_id
1 'polypeptide(L)'
;IILVMGWFFTPPFYKLSENTSSLNDDLKVMTYNVRMFNHWKWIDDETIPKKINAFVEEKTPDILLFQEYYSLEKQQFSYPYKYIKTKNGNAKIGLAIYSKFPIINKGSLQLENTSNNIIFADIVKKKDTIRIYNLHLQSLQLRPDQENFGEADSERLIARLKDGFKKQALQTEVFLAHEKGWKGKKIVAGDFNNTSYSWVYNQISKDKKDAFIEAGKGFGKTFNYWFPMRI
;
A
#
# COMPACT_ATOMS: atom_id res chain seq x y z
N ILE A 1 -7.09 -24.97 -23.22
CA ILE A 1 -5.62 -24.76 -23.19
C ILE A 1 -5.32 -23.37 -22.64
N ILE A 2 -5.82 -22.27 -23.19
CA ILE A 2 -5.53 -20.89 -22.74
C ILE A 2 -5.85 -20.67 -21.25
N LEU A 3 -7.01 -21.14 -20.75
CA LEU A 3 -7.39 -21.02 -19.35
C LEU A 3 -6.45 -21.82 -18.43
N VAL A 4 -6.01 -22.99 -18.85
CA VAL A 4 -5.05 -23.82 -18.09
C VAL A 4 -3.68 -23.16 -18.05
N MET A 5 -3.21 -22.59 -19.16
CA MET A 5 -1.95 -21.83 -19.20
C MET A 5 -2.04 -20.56 -18.34
N GLY A 6 -3.15 -19.83 -18.42
CA GLY A 6 -3.38 -18.65 -17.55
C GLY A 6 -3.27 -18.99 -16.06
N TRP A 7 -3.77 -20.15 -15.64
CA TRP A 7 -3.69 -20.61 -14.25
C TRP A 7 -2.24 -20.75 -13.74
N PHE A 8 -1.31 -21.17 -14.57
CA PHE A 8 0.10 -21.38 -14.19
C PHE A 8 0.93 -20.09 -14.24
N PHE A 9 0.54 -19.07 -15.01
CA PHE A 9 1.33 -17.87 -15.25
C PHE A 9 0.77 -16.62 -14.60
N THR A 10 -0.39 -16.68 -13.94
CA THR A 10 -0.98 -15.52 -13.25
C THR A 10 -1.06 -15.77 -11.75
N PRO A 11 -0.94 -14.70 -10.92
CA PRO A 11 -1.21 -14.82 -9.50
C PRO A 11 -2.61 -15.40 -9.24
N PRO A 12 -2.80 -16.19 -8.19
CA PRO A 12 -4.11 -16.77 -7.91
C PRO A 12 -5.13 -15.68 -7.58
N PHE A 13 -6.27 -15.71 -8.28
CA PHE A 13 -7.39 -14.81 -8.03
C PHE A 13 -8.14 -15.19 -6.74
N TYR A 14 -8.14 -16.47 -6.40
CA TYR A 14 -8.82 -17.03 -5.23
C TYR A 14 -7.97 -18.13 -4.59
N LYS A 15 -7.89 -18.12 -3.25
CA LYS A 15 -7.22 -19.19 -2.49
C LYS A 15 -8.20 -19.93 -1.61
N LEU A 16 -8.19 -21.26 -1.72
CA LEU A 16 -9.09 -22.14 -0.98
C LEU A 16 -8.69 -22.32 0.48
N SER A 17 -7.38 -22.29 0.77
CA SER A 17 -6.86 -22.56 2.10
C SER A 17 -5.97 -21.43 2.59
N GLU A 18 -6.09 -21.13 3.87
CA GLU A 18 -5.19 -20.27 4.62
C GLU A 18 -4.01 -21.11 5.12
N ASN A 19 -2.80 -20.60 4.98
CA ASN A 19 -1.62 -21.23 5.55
C ASN A 19 -1.10 -20.34 6.69
N THR A 20 -1.70 -20.52 7.87
CA THR A 20 -1.35 -19.75 9.06
C THR A 20 -0.45 -20.59 9.95
N SER A 21 0.85 -20.33 9.90
CA SER A 21 1.78 -20.67 10.98
C SER A 21 2.22 -19.37 11.65
N SER A 22 1.73 -19.07 12.84
CA SER A 22 2.28 -17.98 13.63
C SER A 22 3.39 -18.53 14.53
N LEU A 23 4.57 -17.97 14.43
CA LEU A 23 5.67 -18.22 15.34
C LEU A 23 5.67 -17.12 16.42
N ASN A 24 6.07 -17.48 17.64
CA ASN A 24 6.09 -16.56 18.80
C ASN A 24 6.93 -15.28 18.60
N ASP A 25 7.68 -15.19 17.50
CA ASP A 25 8.59 -14.08 17.19
C ASP A 25 8.31 -13.41 15.84
N ASP A 26 7.15 -13.63 15.28
CA ASP A 26 6.73 -13.03 14.02
C ASP A 26 6.62 -11.51 14.12
N LEU A 27 6.82 -10.83 12.99
CA LEU A 27 6.62 -9.40 12.84
C LEU A 27 5.24 -9.14 12.21
N LYS A 28 4.32 -8.58 12.98
CA LYS A 28 2.99 -8.25 12.49
C LYS A 28 2.98 -6.88 11.82
N VAL A 29 2.75 -6.87 10.52
CA VAL A 29 2.72 -5.65 9.71
C VAL A 29 1.31 -5.40 9.21
N MET A 30 0.82 -4.16 9.36
CA MET A 30 -0.44 -3.68 8.80
C MET A 30 -0.16 -2.56 7.81
N THR A 31 -0.76 -2.62 6.62
CA THR A 31 -0.83 -1.51 5.68
C THR A 31 -2.29 -1.08 5.50
N TYR A 32 -2.55 0.23 5.51
CA TYR A 32 -3.91 0.74 5.48
C TYR A 32 -3.95 2.14 4.83
N ASN A 33 -4.61 2.27 3.68
CA ASN A 33 -4.98 3.58 3.16
C ASN A 33 -6.18 4.10 3.95
N VAL A 34 -5.94 5.11 4.78
CA VAL A 34 -6.93 5.64 5.73
C VAL A 34 -7.79 6.76 5.15
N ARG A 35 -7.60 7.08 3.87
CA ARG A 35 -8.38 8.11 3.17
C ARG A 35 -8.60 9.35 4.03
N MET A 36 -7.49 9.91 4.52
CA MET A 36 -7.44 11.11 5.37
C MET A 36 -8.33 11.02 6.63
N PHE A 37 -8.55 9.81 7.16
CA PHE A 37 -9.43 9.54 8.29
C PHE A 37 -10.85 10.10 8.13
N ASN A 38 -11.38 10.08 6.89
CA ASN A 38 -12.68 10.65 6.55
C ASN A 38 -12.80 12.17 6.77
N HIS A 39 -11.69 12.90 6.78
CA HIS A 39 -11.66 14.35 7.03
C HIS A 39 -12.63 15.14 6.13
N TRP A 40 -12.78 14.74 4.87
CA TRP A 40 -13.68 15.36 3.91
C TRP A 40 -15.12 14.80 3.94
N LYS A 41 -15.46 14.00 4.96
CA LYS A 41 -16.80 13.45 5.17
C LYS A 41 -17.35 12.68 3.95
N TRP A 42 -16.50 11.90 3.25
CA TRP A 42 -16.99 11.01 2.18
C TRP A 42 -17.98 9.96 2.66
N ILE A 43 -17.88 9.59 3.92
CA ILE A 43 -18.83 8.76 4.64
C ILE A 43 -19.47 9.68 5.68
N ASP A 44 -20.80 9.75 5.70
CA ASP A 44 -21.53 10.55 6.68
C ASP A 44 -21.58 9.84 8.04
N ASP A 45 -20.38 9.71 8.63
CA ASP A 45 -20.18 9.10 9.94
C ASP A 45 -18.95 9.75 10.60
N GLU A 46 -19.18 10.58 11.59
CA GLU A 46 -18.11 11.27 12.34
C GLU A 46 -17.30 10.32 13.24
N THR A 47 -17.76 9.09 13.43
CA THR A 47 -17.04 8.09 14.24
C THR A 47 -15.95 7.34 13.48
N ILE A 48 -15.81 7.54 12.17
CA ILE A 48 -14.82 6.83 11.34
C ILE A 48 -13.39 6.92 11.90
N PRO A 49 -12.86 8.09 12.31
CA PRO A 49 -11.53 8.15 12.90
C PRO A 49 -11.38 7.28 14.15
N LYS A 50 -12.40 7.24 15.01
CA LYS A 50 -12.41 6.39 16.21
C LYS A 50 -12.47 4.89 15.84
N LYS A 51 -13.26 4.54 14.83
CA LYS A 51 -13.34 3.15 14.32
C LYS A 51 -12.02 2.68 13.74
N ILE A 52 -11.29 3.55 13.02
CA ILE A 52 -9.95 3.24 12.50
C ILE A 52 -8.98 2.99 13.67
N ASN A 53 -9.00 3.85 14.70
CA ASN A 53 -8.16 3.67 15.89
C ASN A 53 -8.47 2.35 16.61
N ALA A 54 -9.74 2.09 16.90
CA ALA A 54 -10.17 0.85 17.55
C ALA A 54 -9.76 -0.40 16.75
N PHE A 55 -9.87 -0.36 15.43
CA PHE A 55 -9.41 -1.43 14.56
C PHE A 55 -7.89 -1.66 14.65
N VAL A 56 -7.11 -0.60 14.65
CA VAL A 56 -5.65 -0.71 14.80
C VAL A 56 -5.29 -1.26 16.18
N GLU A 57 -5.96 -0.80 17.23
CA GLU A 57 -5.76 -1.29 18.60
C GLU A 57 -6.16 -2.76 18.75
N GLU A 58 -7.27 -3.19 18.16
CA GLU A 58 -7.68 -4.60 18.13
C GLU A 58 -6.63 -5.48 17.43
N LYS A 59 -6.13 -5.04 16.28
CA LYS A 59 -5.17 -5.82 15.50
C LYS A 59 -3.75 -5.78 16.06
N THR A 60 -3.40 -4.79 16.88
CA THR A 60 -2.10 -4.65 17.55
C THR A 60 -0.87 -4.90 16.65
N PRO A 61 -0.76 -4.30 15.45
CA PRO A 61 0.39 -4.53 14.59
C PRO A 61 1.68 -4.03 15.24
N ASP A 62 2.80 -4.63 14.88
CA ASP A 62 4.12 -4.18 15.34
C ASP A 62 4.62 -3.02 14.47
N ILE A 63 4.28 -3.06 13.19
CA ILE A 63 4.53 -2.01 12.20
C ILE A 63 3.21 -1.64 11.54
N LEU A 64 2.94 -0.35 11.48
CA LEU A 64 1.73 0.19 10.89
C LEU A 64 2.10 1.20 9.80
N LEU A 65 1.60 0.97 8.60
CA LEU A 65 1.86 1.76 7.41
C LEU A 65 0.57 2.42 6.96
N PHE A 66 0.54 3.76 6.99
CA PHE A 66 -0.61 4.50 6.49
C PHE A 66 -0.31 5.19 5.16
N GLN A 67 -1.26 5.11 4.23
CA GLN A 67 -1.35 5.94 3.04
C GLN A 67 -2.50 6.94 3.22
N GLU A 68 -2.42 8.07 2.52
CA GLU A 68 -3.34 9.20 2.68
C GLU A 68 -3.48 9.65 4.14
N TYR A 69 -2.39 9.58 4.88
CA TYR A 69 -2.35 10.03 6.28
C TYR A 69 -2.55 11.55 6.35
N TYR A 70 -3.53 12.01 7.13
CA TYR A 70 -3.79 13.43 7.35
C TYR A 70 -3.21 13.88 8.68
N SER A 71 -2.18 14.72 8.65
CA SER A 71 -1.36 15.05 9.82
C SER A 71 -2.03 15.98 10.83
N LEU A 72 -3.13 16.63 10.47
CA LEU A 72 -3.89 17.49 11.39
C LEU A 72 -4.95 16.73 12.20
N GLU A 73 -5.32 15.54 11.78
CA GLU A 73 -6.17 14.69 12.59
C GLU A 73 -5.37 14.20 13.80
N LYS A 74 -5.87 14.51 14.99
CA LYS A 74 -5.24 14.12 16.27
C LYS A 74 -5.40 12.63 16.53
N GLN A 75 -4.80 11.81 15.67
CA GLN A 75 -4.78 10.37 15.88
C GLN A 75 -3.71 10.01 16.90
N GLN A 76 -4.10 9.30 17.95
CA GLN A 76 -3.19 8.86 19.00
C GLN A 76 -2.97 7.35 18.87
N PHE A 77 -1.93 6.98 18.14
CA PHE A 77 -1.46 5.59 18.10
C PHE A 77 -0.30 5.43 19.07
N SER A 78 -0.42 4.45 19.99
CA SER A 78 0.59 4.17 21.02
C SER A 78 1.81 3.44 20.45
N TYR A 79 2.57 4.11 19.60
CA TYR A 79 3.84 3.60 19.07
C TYR A 79 4.99 4.50 19.52
N PRO A 80 6.08 3.91 20.06
CA PRO A 80 7.23 4.69 20.54
C PRO A 80 8.03 5.33 19.39
N TYR A 81 7.98 4.75 18.19
CA TYR A 81 8.71 5.25 17.04
C TYR A 81 7.78 5.52 15.87
N LYS A 82 8.02 6.64 15.18
CA LYS A 82 7.24 7.02 13.99
C LYS A 82 8.05 7.80 12.98
N TYR A 83 7.68 7.66 11.74
CA TYR A 83 8.12 8.52 10.64
C TYR A 83 6.91 8.94 9.82
N ILE A 84 6.65 10.24 9.78
CA ILE A 84 5.56 10.82 8.99
C ILE A 84 6.20 11.74 7.96
N LYS A 85 5.85 11.57 6.70
CA LYS A 85 6.30 12.40 5.59
C LYS A 85 5.10 12.91 4.81
N THR A 86 4.80 14.17 4.95
CA THR A 86 3.89 14.92 4.10
C THR A 86 4.59 15.39 2.82
N LYS A 87 3.85 15.71 1.77
CA LYS A 87 4.40 16.04 0.46
C LYS A 87 5.35 17.25 0.51
N ASN A 88 4.87 18.35 1.07
CA ASN A 88 5.66 19.60 1.23
C ASN A 88 5.47 20.12 2.65
N GLY A 89 6.33 21.02 3.13
CA GLY A 89 6.30 21.51 4.50
C GLY A 89 4.93 22.01 5.00
N ASN A 90 4.09 22.50 4.10
CA ASN A 90 2.72 22.96 4.39
C ASN A 90 1.65 21.94 3.99
N ALA A 91 1.99 20.82 3.33
CA ALA A 91 1.03 19.78 2.98
C ALA A 91 0.64 18.98 4.22
N LYS A 92 -0.64 18.66 4.32
CA LYS A 92 -1.23 17.96 5.47
C LYS A 92 -1.37 16.45 5.22
N ILE A 93 -1.28 16.05 3.96
CA ILE A 93 -1.48 14.67 3.50
C ILE A 93 -0.14 14.03 3.14
N GLY A 94 0.05 12.78 3.51
CA GLY A 94 1.27 12.04 3.21
C GLY A 94 1.20 10.57 3.60
N LEU A 95 2.34 10.05 4.00
CA LEU A 95 2.53 8.68 4.42
C LEU A 95 3.04 8.65 5.86
N ALA A 96 2.69 7.59 6.59
CA ALA A 96 3.22 7.37 7.93
C ALA A 96 3.68 5.92 8.12
N ILE A 97 4.75 5.75 8.88
CA ILE A 97 5.25 4.49 9.42
C ILE A 97 5.28 4.63 10.92
N TYR A 98 4.57 3.76 11.64
CA TYR A 98 4.64 3.60 13.07
C TYR A 98 5.29 2.27 13.40
N SER A 99 6.11 2.23 14.43
CA SER A 99 6.85 1.03 14.82
C SER A 99 6.92 0.88 16.34
N LYS A 100 6.75 -0.35 16.83
CA LYS A 100 7.10 -0.73 18.21
C LYS A 100 8.62 -0.84 18.40
N PHE A 101 9.38 -0.95 17.30
CA PHE A 101 10.83 -1.14 17.31
C PHE A 101 11.56 0.15 16.90
N PRO A 102 12.82 0.34 17.36
CA PRO A 102 13.62 1.49 17.02
C PRO A 102 13.75 1.69 15.50
N ILE A 103 13.57 2.94 15.05
CA ILE A 103 13.85 3.37 13.69
C ILE A 103 15.24 4.02 13.69
N ILE A 104 16.23 3.39 13.03
CA ILE A 104 17.62 3.87 12.98
C ILE A 104 17.94 4.67 11.73
N ASN A 105 17.14 4.52 10.68
CA ASN A 105 17.27 5.28 9.44
C ASN A 105 15.90 5.42 8.78
N LYS A 106 15.67 6.49 8.04
CA LYS A 106 14.40 6.76 7.37
C LYS A 106 14.59 7.73 6.22
N GLY A 107 13.74 7.65 5.22
CA GLY A 107 13.82 8.53 4.07
C GLY A 107 12.60 8.48 3.17
N SER A 108 12.62 9.32 2.16
CA SER A 108 11.57 9.47 1.16
C SER A 108 12.20 9.53 -0.23
N LEU A 109 11.59 8.83 -1.20
CA LEU A 109 12.07 8.82 -2.58
C LEU A 109 11.67 10.08 -3.36
N GLN A 110 10.74 10.88 -2.81
CA GLN A 110 10.33 12.17 -3.36
C GLN A 110 9.94 12.11 -4.85
N LEU A 111 8.92 11.32 -5.15
CA LEU A 111 8.42 11.17 -6.53
C LEU A 111 8.01 12.54 -7.11
N GLU A 112 8.47 12.82 -8.33
CA GLU A 112 8.23 14.09 -9.01
C GLU A 112 6.82 14.16 -9.63
N ASN A 113 6.30 15.39 -9.77
CA ASN A 113 5.04 15.70 -10.47
C ASN A 113 3.83 14.86 -10.02
N THR A 114 3.78 14.49 -8.75
CA THR A 114 2.69 13.70 -8.16
C THR A 114 2.45 14.07 -6.69
N SER A 115 1.27 13.77 -6.18
CA SER A 115 0.98 13.80 -4.73
C SER A 115 1.39 12.50 -4.03
N ASN A 116 1.70 11.47 -4.78
CA ASN A 116 2.11 10.17 -4.29
C ASN A 116 3.57 10.17 -3.84
N ASN A 117 3.93 9.21 -3.02
CA ASN A 117 5.29 9.10 -2.49
C ASN A 117 5.62 7.65 -2.10
N ILE A 118 6.90 7.41 -1.89
CA ILE A 118 7.43 6.18 -1.30
C ILE A 118 8.34 6.60 -0.14
N ILE A 119 8.07 6.08 1.03
CA ILE A 119 8.93 6.28 2.20
C ILE A 119 9.47 4.96 2.71
N PHE A 120 10.58 5.02 3.43
CA PHE A 120 11.14 3.85 4.08
C PHE A 120 11.61 4.16 5.49
N ALA A 121 11.68 3.11 6.31
CA ALA A 121 12.31 3.14 7.62
C ALA A 121 13.08 1.84 7.84
N ASP A 122 14.28 1.94 8.39
CA ASP A 122 15.07 0.79 8.83
C ASP A 122 14.80 0.56 10.31
N ILE A 123 14.15 -0.53 10.63
CA ILE A 123 13.80 -0.90 12.00
C ILE A 123 14.76 -1.96 12.53
N VAL A 124 15.00 -1.92 13.83
CA VAL A 124 15.82 -2.93 14.52
C VAL A 124 14.93 -3.79 15.39
N LYS A 125 14.81 -5.07 15.05
CA LYS A 125 14.17 -6.08 15.89
C LYS A 125 15.21 -7.10 16.34
N LYS A 126 15.54 -7.12 17.62
CA LYS A 126 16.65 -7.94 18.17
C LYS A 126 17.99 -7.60 17.48
N LYS A 127 18.56 -8.53 16.72
CA LYS A 127 19.82 -8.37 15.99
C LYS A 127 19.63 -8.06 14.48
N ASP A 128 18.37 -8.05 14.02
CA ASP A 128 18.03 -7.85 12.62
C ASP A 128 17.68 -6.40 12.33
N THR A 129 18.24 -5.87 11.26
CA THR A 129 17.77 -4.64 10.65
C THR A 129 16.90 -4.97 9.44
N ILE A 130 15.68 -4.48 9.45
CA ILE A 130 14.67 -4.74 8.42
C ILE A 130 14.25 -3.40 7.81
N ARG A 131 14.39 -3.24 6.50
CA ARG A 131 13.87 -2.08 5.80
C ARG A 131 12.39 -2.27 5.48
N ILE A 132 11.59 -1.34 5.95
CA ILE A 132 10.15 -1.27 5.69
C ILE A 132 9.92 -0.18 4.66
N TYR A 133 9.34 -0.54 3.52
CA TYR A 133 8.86 0.41 2.53
C TYR A 133 7.35 0.58 2.66
N ASN A 134 6.90 1.83 2.64
CA ASN A 134 5.50 2.21 2.54
C ASN A 134 5.30 2.94 1.20
N LEU A 135 4.61 2.29 0.27
CA LEU A 135 4.35 2.79 -1.08
C LEU A 135 2.95 3.40 -1.16
N HIS A 136 2.84 4.51 -1.88
CA HIS A 136 1.57 4.99 -2.41
C HIS A 136 1.83 5.46 -3.83
N LEU A 137 1.53 4.57 -4.80
CA LEU A 137 1.75 4.84 -6.22
C LEU A 137 0.61 5.65 -6.83
N GLN A 138 0.84 6.19 -8.03
CA GLN A 138 -0.12 7.01 -8.75
C GLN A 138 -1.47 6.32 -8.88
N SER A 139 -2.52 6.99 -8.42
CA SER A 139 -3.89 6.52 -8.63
C SER A 139 -4.28 6.62 -10.11
N LEU A 140 -4.95 5.60 -10.63
CA LEU A 140 -5.56 5.62 -11.95
C LEU A 140 -6.84 6.45 -11.99
N GLN A 141 -7.31 6.91 -10.82
CA GLN A 141 -8.52 7.74 -10.65
C GLN A 141 -9.77 7.09 -11.28
N LEU A 142 -9.83 5.77 -11.25
CA LEU A 142 -11.01 5.05 -11.74
C LEU A 142 -12.16 5.22 -10.75
N ARG A 143 -13.29 5.65 -11.26
CA ARG A 143 -14.57 5.72 -10.55
C ARG A 143 -15.59 4.91 -11.33
N PRO A 144 -15.59 3.58 -11.18
CA PRO A 144 -16.39 2.68 -12.01
C PRO A 144 -17.90 2.93 -11.94
N ASP A 145 -18.36 3.54 -10.84
CA ASP A 145 -19.74 3.99 -10.61
C ASP A 145 -20.11 5.30 -11.32
N GLN A 146 -19.11 6.06 -11.81
CA GLN A 146 -19.28 7.36 -12.46
C GLN A 146 -18.74 7.38 -13.90
N GLU A 147 -18.13 6.30 -14.36
CA GLU A 147 -17.57 6.24 -15.72
C GLU A 147 -18.71 5.99 -16.73
N ASN A 148 -18.91 6.93 -17.62
CA ASN A 148 -19.74 6.77 -18.80
C ASN A 148 -18.90 6.23 -19.95
N PHE A 149 -19.39 5.19 -20.63
CA PHE A 149 -18.69 4.54 -21.74
C PHE A 149 -19.15 5.08 -23.11
N GLY A 150 -19.54 6.35 -23.19
CA GLY A 150 -19.71 7.04 -24.46
C GLY A 150 -18.36 7.23 -25.17
N GLU A 151 -18.38 7.44 -26.50
CA GLU A 151 -17.15 7.48 -27.32
C GLU A 151 -16.14 8.55 -26.84
N ALA A 152 -16.59 9.78 -26.60
CA ALA A 152 -15.75 10.87 -26.10
C ALA A 152 -15.24 10.64 -24.65
N ASP A 153 -16.03 9.99 -23.80
CA ASP A 153 -15.65 9.67 -22.43
C ASP A 153 -14.65 8.50 -22.40
N SER A 154 -14.78 7.57 -23.33
CA SER A 154 -13.83 6.45 -23.49
C SER A 154 -12.43 6.95 -23.90
N GLU A 155 -12.31 7.92 -24.81
CA GLU A 155 -11.03 8.50 -25.17
C GLU A 155 -10.35 9.22 -23.99
N ARG A 156 -11.11 9.98 -23.20
CA ARG A 156 -10.61 10.65 -21.99
C ARG A 156 -10.18 9.64 -20.94
N LEU A 157 -10.94 8.57 -20.75
CA LEU A 157 -10.59 7.48 -19.86
C LEU A 157 -9.27 6.81 -20.26
N ILE A 158 -9.13 6.47 -21.54
CA ILE A 158 -7.92 5.86 -22.10
C ILE A 158 -6.70 6.79 -21.90
N ALA A 159 -6.85 8.08 -22.19
CA ALA A 159 -5.77 9.07 -22.00
C ALA A 159 -5.34 9.17 -20.53
N ARG A 160 -6.30 9.19 -19.58
CA ARG A 160 -6.05 9.22 -18.14
C ARG A 160 -5.36 7.94 -17.66
N LEU A 161 -5.82 6.78 -18.12
CA LEU A 161 -5.19 5.50 -17.82
C LEU A 161 -3.75 5.42 -18.32
N LYS A 162 -3.53 5.86 -19.59
CA LYS A 162 -2.19 5.89 -20.18
C LYS A 162 -1.23 6.76 -19.38
N ASP A 163 -1.65 7.96 -18.95
CA ASP A 163 -0.85 8.85 -18.10
C ASP A 163 -0.58 8.21 -16.74
N GLY A 164 -1.61 7.65 -16.11
CA GLY A 164 -1.49 6.97 -14.83
C GLY A 164 -0.51 5.79 -14.87
N PHE A 165 -0.62 4.91 -15.87
CA PHE A 165 0.31 3.78 -16.04
C PHE A 165 1.74 4.23 -16.32
N LYS A 166 1.92 5.28 -17.12
CA LYS A 166 3.24 5.86 -17.38
C LYS A 166 3.88 6.37 -16.09
N LYS A 167 3.13 7.11 -15.29
CA LYS A 167 3.60 7.60 -13.98
C LYS A 167 3.93 6.44 -13.03
N GLN A 168 3.07 5.44 -12.94
CA GLN A 168 3.34 4.25 -12.12
C GLN A 168 4.61 3.53 -12.55
N ALA A 169 4.86 3.40 -13.85
CA ALA A 169 6.08 2.77 -14.37
C ALA A 169 7.33 3.52 -13.92
N LEU A 170 7.36 4.85 -14.08
CA LEU A 170 8.47 5.69 -13.63
C LEU A 170 8.68 5.60 -12.11
N GLN A 171 7.59 5.63 -11.33
CA GLN A 171 7.65 5.48 -9.87
C GLN A 171 8.19 4.11 -9.45
N THR A 172 7.82 3.07 -10.19
CA THR A 172 8.33 1.71 -9.98
C THR A 172 9.83 1.64 -10.26
N GLU A 173 10.32 2.26 -11.33
CA GLU A 173 11.75 2.31 -11.66
C GLU A 173 12.55 3.04 -10.57
N VAL A 174 12.05 4.17 -10.06
CA VAL A 174 12.65 4.90 -8.93
C VAL A 174 12.73 4.01 -7.69
N PHE A 175 11.65 3.29 -7.37
CA PHE A 175 11.62 2.35 -6.26
C PHE A 175 12.67 1.24 -6.41
N LEU A 176 12.69 0.57 -7.55
CA LEU A 176 13.59 -0.55 -7.82
C LEU A 176 15.07 -0.13 -7.81
N ALA A 177 15.37 1.06 -8.34
CA ALA A 177 16.72 1.63 -8.28
C ALA A 177 17.18 1.84 -6.83
N HIS A 178 16.30 2.40 -5.98
CA HIS A 178 16.60 2.60 -4.56
C HIS A 178 16.70 1.26 -3.81
N GLU A 179 15.75 0.34 -4.06
CA GLU A 179 15.71 -0.97 -3.41
C GLU A 179 16.96 -1.80 -3.70
N LYS A 180 17.50 -1.72 -4.90
CA LYS A 180 18.72 -2.43 -5.33
C LYS A 180 19.93 -2.12 -4.45
N GLY A 181 19.97 -0.93 -3.87
CA GLY A 181 21.01 -0.50 -2.93
C GLY A 181 20.94 -1.19 -1.57
N TRP A 182 19.80 -1.81 -1.21
CA TRP A 182 19.61 -2.47 0.07
C TRP A 182 19.73 -3.99 -0.03
N LYS A 183 20.70 -4.57 0.64
CA LYS A 183 20.97 -6.03 0.61
C LYS A 183 20.41 -6.80 1.81
N GLY A 184 19.88 -6.08 2.81
CA GLY A 184 19.31 -6.67 4.01
C GLY A 184 17.86 -7.16 3.84
N LYS A 185 17.28 -7.63 4.93
CA LYS A 185 15.87 -7.99 5.00
C LYS A 185 14.99 -6.79 4.66
N LYS A 186 13.90 -7.00 3.93
CA LYS A 186 12.98 -5.94 3.54
C LYS A 186 11.53 -6.42 3.52
N ILE A 187 10.62 -5.50 3.80
CA ILE A 187 9.17 -5.65 3.62
C ILE A 187 8.71 -4.48 2.76
N VAL A 188 7.96 -4.78 1.71
CA VAL A 188 7.38 -3.80 0.80
C VAL A 188 5.87 -3.91 0.91
N ALA A 189 5.22 -2.85 1.34
CA ALA A 189 3.77 -2.80 1.46
C ALA A 189 3.26 -1.39 1.18
N GLY A 190 1.95 -1.23 1.00
CA GLY A 190 1.34 0.05 0.71
C GLY A 190 0.17 -0.07 -0.26
N ASP A 191 -0.23 1.07 -0.82
CA ASP A 191 -1.24 1.15 -1.85
C ASP A 191 -0.57 1.31 -3.22
N PHE A 192 -0.59 0.22 -4.00
CA PHE A 192 0.00 0.21 -5.35
C PHE A 192 -0.90 0.88 -6.38
N ASN A 193 -2.17 1.15 -6.05
CA ASN A 193 -3.18 1.66 -6.97
C ASN A 193 -3.27 0.86 -8.27
N ASN A 194 -2.95 -0.43 -8.21
CA ASN A 194 -2.98 -1.35 -9.34
C ASN A 194 -3.16 -2.79 -8.84
N THR A 195 -3.58 -3.68 -9.72
CA THR A 195 -3.86 -5.06 -9.36
C THR A 195 -2.60 -5.93 -9.38
N SER A 196 -2.69 -7.11 -8.75
CA SER A 196 -1.63 -8.14 -8.79
C SER A 196 -1.33 -8.72 -10.18
N TYR A 197 -2.11 -8.36 -11.19
CA TYR A 197 -1.89 -8.75 -12.60
C TYR A 197 -1.12 -7.69 -13.39
N SER A 198 -0.85 -6.54 -12.77
CA SER A 198 -0.19 -5.42 -13.44
C SER A 198 1.32 -5.65 -13.63
N TRP A 199 1.88 -4.96 -14.61
CA TRP A 199 3.32 -4.88 -14.79
C TRP A 199 4.02 -4.35 -13.53
N VAL A 200 3.47 -3.33 -12.88
CA VAL A 200 3.99 -2.73 -11.64
C VAL A 200 4.14 -3.78 -10.55
N TYR A 201 3.07 -4.54 -10.28
CA TYR A 201 3.11 -5.62 -9.31
C TYR A 201 4.18 -6.66 -9.67
N ASN A 202 4.23 -7.10 -10.94
CA ASN A 202 5.19 -8.09 -11.38
C ASN A 202 6.64 -7.62 -11.20
N GLN A 203 6.92 -6.33 -11.43
CA GLN A 203 8.27 -5.78 -11.21
C GLN A 203 8.62 -5.71 -9.73
N ILE A 204 7.70 -5.21 -8.89
CA ILE A 204 7.95 -5.02 -7.45
C ILE A 204 8.00 -6.36 -6.70
N SER A 205 7.17 -7.33 -7.07
CA SER A 205 7.11 -8.65 -6.41
C SER A 205 8.22 -9.60 -6.84
N LYS A 206 8.95 -9.29 -7.92
CA LYS A 206 10.05 -10.13 -8.39
C LYS A 206 11.05 -10.39 -7.26
N ASP A 207 11.40 -11.64 -7.06
CA ASP A 207 12.32 -12.12 -6.02
C ASP A 207 11.81 -11.87 -4.58
N LYS A 208 10.50 -11.67 -4.40
CA LYS A 208 9.83 -11.49 -3.11
C LYS A 208 8.69 -12.49 -2.93
N LYS A 209 8.39 -12.78 -1.69
CA LYS A 209 7.19 -13.54 -1.32
C LYS A 209 5.99 -12.60 -1.19
N ASP A 210 4.92 -12.88 -1.89
CA ASP A 210 3.66 -12.17 -1.72
C ASP A 210 2.86 -12.81 -0.58
N ALA A 211 2.50 -12.01 0.42
CA ALA A 211 1.81 -12.48 1.61
C ALA A 211 0.47 -13.16 1.31
N PHE A 212 -0.28 -12.68 0.30
CA PHE A 212 -1.54 -13.31 -0.10
C PHE A 212 -1.28 -14.65 -0.80
N ILE A 213 -0.26 -14.73 -1.67
CA ILE A 213 0.08 -15.98 -2.35
C ILE A 213 0.56 -17.02 -1.34
N GLU A 214 1.36 -16.63 -0.35
CA GLU A 214 1.89 -17.56 0.66
C GLU A 214 0.82 -18.00 1.65
N ALA A 215 0.05 -17.08 2.22
CA ALA A 215 -0.80 -17.33 3.38
C ALA A 215 -2.23 -16.78 3.29
N GLY A 216 -2.62 -16.15 2.19
CA GLY A 216 -3.95 -15.56 2.06
C GLY A 216 -5.06 -16.59 1.89
N LYS A 217 -6.32 -16.12 2.05
CA LYS A 217 -7.54 -16.89 1.86
C LYS A 217 -8.58 -16.08 1.09
N GLY A 218 -9.42 -16.75 0.32
CA GLY A 218 -10.49 -16.12 -0.45
C GLY A 218 -9.94 -15.29 -1.60
N PHE A 219 -10.55 -14.14 -1.86
CA PHE A 219 -10.15 -13.23 -2.93
C PHE A 219 -9.01 -12.26 -2.56
N GLY A 220 -8.65 -12.16 -1.28
CA GLY A 220 -7.68 -11.17 -0.82
C GLY A 220 -8.10 -9.73 -1.09
N LYS A 221 -9.41 -9.44 -1.05
CA LYS A 221 -9.99 -8.13 -1.33
C LYS A 221 -9.43 -7.08 -0.38
N THR A 222 -8.80 -6.03 -0.92
CA THR A 222 -8.28 -4.89 -0.17
C THR A 222 -8.96 -3.57 -0.54
N PHE A 223 -9.65 -3.52 -1.68
CA PHE A 223 -10.37 -2.34 -2.14
C PHE A 223 -11.89 -2.52 -1.96
N ASN A 224 -12.56 -1.53 -1.38
CA ASN A 224 -14.00 -1.60 -1.13
C ASN A 224 -14.81 -1.29 -2.39
N TYR A 225 -14.92 -2.26 -3.26
CA TYR A 225 -15.71 -2.22 -4.49
C TYR A 225 -16.54 -3.50 -4.61
N TRP A 226 -17.59 -3.52 -5.43
CA TRP A 226 -18.43 -4.70 -5.59
C TRP A 226 -17.64 -5.90 -6.13
N PHE A 227 -16.73 -5.65 -7.08
CA PHE A 227 -15.82 -6.68 -7.59
C PHE A 227 -14.62 -6.84 -6.63
N PRO A 228 -14.27 -8.08 -6.27
CA PRO A 228 -13.15 -8.29 -5.34
C PRO A 228 -11.81 -8.01 -6.00
N MET A 229 -11.19 -6.90 -5.64
CA MET A 229 -9.86 -6.53 -6.12
C MET A 229 -8.87 -6.42 -4.97
N ARG A 230 -7.66 -6.90 -5.22
CA ARG A 230 -6.48 -6.68 -4.41
C ARG A 230 -5.60 -5.65 -5.11
N ILE A 231 -5.39 -4.50 -4.48
CA ILE A 231 -4.58 -3.38 -4.97
C ILE A 231 -3.48 -2.99 -3.98
#